data_893197c18d5359bdc43a8f0c0f7c3d98
#
_entry.id   893197c18d5359bdc43a8f0c0f7c3d98
#
_cell.length_a   1.000
_cell.length_b   1.000
_cell.length_c   1.000
_cell.angle_alpha   90.00
_cell.angle_beta   90.00
_cell.angle_gamma   90.00
#
_symmetry.space_group_name_H-M   'P 1'
#
loop_
_entity.id
_entity.type
_entity.pdbx_description
1 polymer ?
#
loop_
_entity_poly.entity_id
_entity_poly.type
_entity_poly.pdbx_seq_one_letter_code
_entity_poly.pdbx_strand_id
1 'polypeptide(L)'
;MTEQEPASKPIVFTTHARQRMRERGAREDDVREAIRIGQRETAHRGLVLYRLNVEFNREWDGRYYGVQQVAPVVAEEKDRFVVVTVYTFYFQEGEKA
;
A
#
# COMPACT_ATOMS: atom_id res chain seq x y z
N MET A 1 -21.71 -16.26 -11.91
CA MET A 1 -21.61 -15.44 -10.86
C MET A 1 -20.18 -15.22 -10.48
N THR A 2 -20.02 -14.25 -9.83
CA THR A 2 -18.74 -13.91 -9.45
C THR A 2 -18.48 -14.34 -8.10
N GLU A 3 -17.49 -15.13 -7.94
CA GLU A 3 -17.15 -15.50 -6.65
C GLU A 3 -16.60 -14.35 -5.94
N GLN A 4 -16.62 -14.42 -4.68
CA GLN A 4 -16.10 -13.41 -3.84
C GLN A 4 -14.63 -13.34 -4.03
N GLU A 5 -14.14 -12.17 -4.29
CA GLU A 5 -12.73 -11.96 -4.38
C GLU A 5 -12.21 -11.56 -3.02
N PRO A 6 -10.96 -11.88 -2.71
CA PRO A 6 -10.40 -11.40 -1.44
C PRO A 6 -10.54 -9.91 -1.30
N ALA A 7 -10.46 -9.20 -2.42
CA ALA A 7 -10.54 -7.76 -2.38
C ALA A 7 -11.92 -7.25 -2.09
N SER A 8 -12.93 -8.12 -2.09
CA SER A 8 -14.28 -7.68 -1.78
C SER A 8 -14.50 -7.44 -0.31
N LYS A 9 -13.59 -7.91 0.54
CA LYS A 9 -13.69 -7.60 1.96
C LYS A 9 -13.44 -6.12 2.18
N PRO A 10 -14.12 -5.52 3.15
CA PRO A 10 -13.87 -4.11 3.44
C PRO A 10 -12.43 -3.88 3.87
N ILE A 11 -11.91 -2.74 3.48
CA ILE A 11 -10.58 -2.30 3.89
C ILE A 11 -10.78 -1.08 4.76
N VAL A 12 -10.37 -1.17 6.02
CA VAL A 12 -10.48 -0.05 6.93
C VAL A 12 -9.09 0.44 7.30
N PHE A 13 -8.98 1.73 7.56
CA PHE A 13 -7.70 2.37 7.84
C PHE A 13 -7.70 2.88 9.25
N THR A 14 -6.64 2.59 10.00
CA THR A 14 -6.48 3.20 11.32
C THR A 14 -6.14 4.68 11.15
N THR A 15 -6.35 5.45 12.21
CA THR A 15 -5.95 6.86 12.20
C THR A 15 -4.46 6.99 11.94
N HIS A 16 -3.67 6.11 12.54
CA HIS A 16 -2.23 6.11 12.34
C HIS A 16 -1.88 5.87 10.86
N ALA A 17 -2.57 4.90 10.23
CA ALA A 17 -2.32 4.62 8.83
C ALA A 17 -2.62 5.83 7.96
N ARG A 18 -3.73 6.50 8.21
CA ARG A 18 -4.10 7.67 7.41
C ARG A 18 -3.08 8.80 7.61
N GLN A 19 -2.59 8.97 8.81
CA GLN A 19 -1.58 9.99 9.06
C GLN A 19 -0.30 9.67 8.31
N ARG A 20 0.14 8.41 8.35
CA ARG A 20 1.35 8.02 7.63
C ARG A 20 1.19 8.18 6.12
N MET A 21 0.00 7.89 5.61
CA MET A 21 -0.25 8.07 4.19
C MET A 21 -0.07 9.53 3.78
N ARG A 22 -0.59 10.45 4.59
CA ARG A 22 -0.43 11.87 4.29
C ARG A 22 1.04 12.27 4.36
N GLU A 23 1.74 11.83 5.38
CA GLU A 23 3.14 12.19 5.58
C GLU A 23 4.04 11.65 4.48
N ARG A 24 3.68 10.49 3.95
CA ARG A 24 4.53 9.76 3.02
C ARG A 24 4.03 9.84 1.58
N GLY A 25 2.95 10.55 1.36
CA GLY A 25 2.47 10.77 0.00
C GLY A 25 1.74 9.59 -0.63
N ALA A 26 1.19 8.68 0.16
CA ALA A 26 0.47 7.54 -0.38
C ALA A 26 -0.99 7.90 -0.61
N ARG A 27 -1.52 7.47 -1.77
CA ARG A 27 -2.92 7.69 -2.09
C ARG A 27 -3.73 6.48 -1.67
N GLU A 28 -4.94 6.73 -1.19
CA GLU A 28 -5.80 5.66 -0.71
C GLU A 28 -6.09 4.64 -1.81
N ASP A 29 -6.33 5.10 -3.04
CA ASP A 29 -6.61 4.18 -4.14
C ASP A 29 -5.44 3.24 -4.38
N ASP A 30 -4.23 3.74 -4.27
CA ASP A 30 -3.05 2.91 -4.48
C ASP A 30 -2.86 1.91 -3.37
N VAL A 31 -3.20 2.30 -2.14
CA VAL A 31 -3.13 1.37 -1.02
C VAL A 31 -4.14 0.24 -1.20
N ARG A 32 -5.35 0.59 -1.62
CA ARG A 32 -6.37 -0.43 -1.88
C ARG A 32 -5.92 -1.38 -2.99
N GLU A 33 -5.34 -0.82 -4.03
CA GLU A 33 -4.87 -1.63 -5.15
C GLU A 33 -3.72 -2.55 -4.71
N ALA A 34 -2.83 -2.05 -3.85
CA ALA A 34 -1.74 -2.88 -3.36
C ALA A 34 -2.27 -4.11 -2.63
N ILE A 35 -3.35 -3.95 -1.87
CA ILE A 35 -3.93 -5.08 -1.17
C ILE A 35 -4.57 -6.05 -2.15
N ARG A 36 -5.16 -5.53 -3.23
CA ARG A 36 -5.81 -6.38 -4.22
C ARG A 36 -4.84 -7.16 -5.08
N ILE A 37 -3.79 -6.51 -5.57
CA ILE A 37 -2.93 -7.13 -6.57
C ILE A 37 -1.45 -7.04 -6.27
N GLY A 38 -1.07 -6.44 -5.16
CA GLY A 38 0.34 -6.30 -4.82
C GLY A 38 0.97 -7.60 -4.39
N GLN A 39 2.28 -7.57 -4.27
CA GLN A 39 3.04 -8.72 -3.81
C GLN A 39 2.92 -8.82 -2.30
N ARG A 40 2.49 -9.98 -1.84
CA ARG A 40 2.18 -10.20 -0.43
C ARG A 40 3.35 -10.90 0.25
N GLU A 41 3.72 -10.42 1.43
CA GLU A 41 4.72 -11.10 2.24
C GLU A 41 4.35 -10.97 3.71
N THR A 42 4.81 -11.92 4.51
CA THR A 42 4.50 -11.87 5.94
C THR A 42 5.35 -10.81 6.61
N ALA A 43 4.81 -10.25 7.68
CA ALA A 43 5.47 -9.24 8.47
C ALA A 43 5.42 -9.67 9.93
N HIS A 44 5.89 -8.79 10.81
CA HIS A 44 5.94 -9.12 12.23
C HIS A 44 4.55 -9.28 12.82
N ARG A 45 4.45 -10.13 13.82
CA ARG A 45 3.24 -10.26 14.65
C ARG A 45 2.01 -10.66 13.87
N GLY A 46 2.22 -11.50 12.85
CA GLY A 46 1.10 -11.98 12.07
C GLY A 46 0.51 -10.98 11.10
N LEU A 47 1.15 -9.83 10.95
CA LEU A 47 0.72 -8.87 9.96
C LEU A 47 1.24 -9.25 8.58
N VAL A 48 0.69 -8.61 7.57
CA VAL A 48 1.05 -8.87 6.17
C VAL A 48 1.41 -7.56 5.52
N LEU A 49 2.44 -7.58 4.70
CA LEU A 49 2.86 -6.42 3.93
C LEU A 49 2.54 -6.68 2.48
N TYR A 50 1.93 -5.71 1.82
CA TYR A 50 1.71 -5.74 0.38
C TYR A 50 2.57 -4.69 -0.27
N ARG A 51 3.14 -4.99 -1.45
CA ARG A 51 3.95 -4.02 -2.19
C ARG A 51 3.39 -3.87 -3.59
N LEU A 52 3.26 -2.62 -4.02
CA LEU A 52 2.82 -2.33 -5.37
C LEU A 52 3.55 -1.12 -5.88
N ASN A 53 4.17 -1.24 -7.05
CA ASN A 53 4.81 -0.11 -7.71
C ASN A 53 3.77 0.58 -8.57
N VAL A 54 3.71 1.90 -8.45
CA VAL A 54 2.80 2.71 -9.27
C VAL A 54 3.59 3.80 -9.95
N GLU A 55 3.10 4.26 -11.10
CA GLU A 55 3.68 5.42 -11.77
C GLU A 55 3.52 6.63 -10.88
N PHE A 56 4.58 7.40 -10.74
CA PHE A 56 4.54 8.58 -9.91
C PHE A 56 4.84 9.84 -10.73
N ASN A 57 5.97 9.87 -11.40
CA ASN A 57 6.35 10.90 -12.39
C ASN A 57 6.15 12.30 -11.87
N ARG A 58 6.65 12.57 -10.67
CA ARG A 58 6.59 13.91 -10.12
C ARG A 58 7.57 14.04 -8.97
N GLU A 59 7.63 15.23 -8.41
CA GLU A 59 8.56 15.51 -7.33
C GLU A 59 7.99 15.07 -6.00
N TRP A 60 8.88 14.60 -5.17
CA TRP A 60 8.59 14.31 -3.78
C TRP A 60 9.81 14.73 -2.98
N ASP A 61 9.59 15.62 -2.01
CA ASP A 61 10.67 16.06 -1.11
C ASP A 61 11.85 16.59 -1.89
N GLY A 62 11.58 17.36 -2.94
CA GLY A 62 12.60 18.05 -3.70
C GLY A 62 13.27 17.25 -4.81
N ARG A 63 12.84 16.02 -5.05
CA ARG A 63 13.43 15.22 -6.14
C ARG A 63 12.33 14.62 -6.99
N TYR A 64 12.66 14.40 -8.25
CA TYR A 64 11.74 13.77 -9.19
C TYR A 64 11.90 12.25 -9.14
N TYR A 65 10.78 11.56 -9.06
CA TYR A 65 10.76 10.09 -9.08
C TYR A 65 9.74 9.60 -10.10
N GLY A 66 10.13 8.58 -10.85
CA GLY A 66 9.20 7.98 -11.80
C GLY A 66 8.28 6.97 -11.15
N VAL A 67 8.72 6.36 -10.05
CA VAL A 67 8.01 5.23 -9.45
C VAL A 67 7.86 5.45 -7.96
N GLN A 68 6.68 5.15 -7.45
CA GLN A 68 6.44 5.08 -6.02
C GLN A 68 6.03 3.65 -5.70
N GLN A 69 6.65 3.07 -4.69
CA GLN A 69 6.17 1.79 -4.18
C GLN A 69 5.35 2.03 -2.94
N VAL A 70 4.13 1.56 -2.95
CA VAL A 70 3.21 1.70 -1.83
C VAL A 70 3.19 0.37 -1.10
N ALA A 71 3.39 0.43 0.22
CA ALA A 71 3.55 -0.80 0.99
C ALA A 71 2.73 -0.76 2.28
N PRO A 72 1.43 -1.05 2.21
CA PRO A 72 0.62 -1.11 3.43
C PRO A 72 0.91 -2.35 4.24
N VAL A 73 0.90 -2.18 5.56
CA VAL A 73 0.97 -3.27 6.52
C VAL A 73 -0.42 -3.50 7.06
N VAL A 74 -0.87 -4.73 7.00
CA VAL A 74 -2.30 -5.05 7.13
C VAL A 74 -2.49 -6.20 8.11
N ALA A 75 -3.51 -6.07 8.96
CA ALA A 75 -4.01 -7.18 9.73
C ALA A 75 -5.15 -7.80 8.92
N GLU A 76 -4.95 -9.06 8.51
CA GLU A 76 -5.96 -9.76 7.72
C GLU A 76 -6.91 -10.44 8.68
N GLU A 77 -8.11 -9.90 8.80
CA GLU A 77 -9.12 -10.48 9.66
C GLU A 77 -10.12 -11.25 8.80
N LYS A 78 -10.94 -12.03 9.46
CA LYS A 78 -11.85 -12.92 8.76
C LYS A 78 -12.77 -12.13 7.83
N ASP A 79 -13.23 -10.97 8.29
CA ASP A 79 -14.24 -10.21 7.56
C ASP A 79 -13.75 -8.86 7.07
N ARG A 80 -12.47 -8.53 7.25
CA ARG A 80 -11.99 -7.23 6.78
C ARG A 80 -10.47 -7.20 6.79
N PHE A 81 -9.93 -6.24 6.07
CA PHE A 81 -8.50 -5.90 6.15
C PHE A 81 -8.38 -4.62 6.96
N VAL A 82 -7.46 -4.59 7.91
CA VAL A 82 -7.20 -3.38 8.69
C VAL A 82 -5.80 -2.89 8.34
N VAL A 83 -5.72 -1.72 7.72
CA VAL A 83 -4.43 -1.13 7.36
C VAL A 83 -3.90 -0.44 8.60
N VAL A 84 -2.79 -0.93 9.15
CA VAL A 84 -2.26 -0.41 10.40
C VAL A 84 -1.19 0.64 10.16
N THR A 85 -0.46 0.56 9.05
CA THR A 85 0.45 1.62 8.64
C THR A 85 0.74 1.45 7.16
N VAL A 86 1.37 2.46 6.55
CA VAL A 86 1.70 2.43 5.13
C VAL A 86 3.10 3.00 4.97
N TYR A 87 3.96 2.27 4.28
CA TYR A 87 5.27 2.76 3.89
C TYR A 87 5.25 3.15 2.43
N THR A 88 6.10 4.08 2.04
CA THR A 88 6.32 4.41 0.64
C THR A 88 7.81 4.45 0.37
N PHE A 89 8.16 4.04 -0.83
CA PHE A 89 9.54 4.09 -1.31
C PHE A 89 9.51 4.74 -2.68
N TYR A 90 10.55 5.49 -3.01
CA TYR A 90 10.56 6.28 -4.23
C TYR A 90 11.78 5.89 -5.05
N PHE A 91 11.57 5.69 -6.35
CA PHE A 91 12.63 5.26 -7.24
C PHE A 91 12.62 6.14 -8.48
N GLN A 92 13.80 6.40 -8.99
CA GLN A 92 13.92 7.09 -10.26
C GLN A 92 13.66 6.10 -11.37
N GLU A 93 13.31 6.64 -12.53
CA GLU A 93 13.03 5.78 -13.65
C GLU A 93 14.24 4.93 -13.96
N GLY A 94 14.02 3.63 -14.15
CA GLY A 94 15.09 2.71 -14.41
C GLY A 94 15.68 2.04 -13.20
N GLU A 95 15.36 2.52 -12.00
CA GLU A 95 15.82 1.88 -10.79
C GLU A 95 14.94 0.68 -10.47
N LYS A 96 15.54 -0.29 -9.80
CA LYS A 96 14.75 -1.43 -9.33
C LYS A 96 14.18 -1.14 -7.97
N ALA A 97 12.94 -1.57 -7.81
CA ALA A 97 12.27 -1.38 -6.54
C ALA A 97 12.72 -2.40 -5.51
#